data_84931fd884da889cd17e218afc1ec659
#
_entry.id   84931fd884da889cd17e218afc1ec659
#
_cell.length_a   1.000
_cell.length_b   1.000
_cell.length_c   1.000
_cell.angle_alpha   90.00
_cell.angle_beta   90.00
_cell.angle_gamma   90.00
#
_symmetry.space_group_name_H-M   'P 1'
#
loop_
_entity.id
_entity.type
_entity.pdbx_description
1 polymer ?
#
loop_
_entity_poly.entity_id
_entity_poly.type
_entity_poly.pdbx_seq_one_letter_code
_entity_poly.pdbx_strand_id
1 'polypeptide(L)' 'MDYLKRIAEILESGELVSFGFSDKYITVDKRADKGYEANIYDCKKDFINEEEPLDGGIYESENALEALNFFLEDLIWVY' A
#
# COMPACT_ATOMS: atom_id res chain seq x y z
N MET A 1 0.20 4.73 -20.43
CA MET A 1 1.17 4.64 -19.33
C MET A 1 0.60 3.79 -18.21
N ASP A 2 1.36 2.84 -17.75
CA ASP A 2 0.90 1.95 -16.68
C ASP A 2 1.47 2.42 -15.33
N TYR A 3 0.68 3.17 -14.60
CA TYR A 3 1.08 3.69 -13.29
C TYR A 3 1.29 2.59 -12.26
N LEU A 4 0.47 1.53 -12.32
CA LEU A 4 0.61 0.42 -11.37
C LEU A 4 1.94 -0.29 -11.55
N LYS A 5 2.37 -0.49 -12.79
CA LYS A 5 3.65 -1.12 -13.07
C LYS A 5 4.80 -0.29 -12.53
N ARG A 6 4.72 1.03 -12.68
CA ARG A 6 5.75 1.92 -12.18
C ARG A 6 5.80 1.93 -10.66
N ILE A 7 4.64 1.93 -10.01
CA ILE A 7 4.56 1.84 -8.54
C ILE A 7 5.14 0.51 -8.08
N ALA A 8 4.84 -0.57 -8.80
CA ALA A 8 5.37 -1.89 -8.47
C ALA A 8 6.91 -1.91 -8.51
N GLU A 9 7.51 -1.25 -9.51
CA GLU A 9 8.96 -1.16 -9.60
C GLU A 9 9.57 -0.43 -8.40
N ILE A 10 8.92 0.65 -7.95
CA ILE A 10 9.36 1.40 -6.77
C ILE A 10 9.26 0.53 -5.51
N LEU A 11 8.17 -0.22 -5.37
CA LEU A 11 7.99 -1.14 -4.24
C LEU A 11 9.05 -2.23 -4.23
N GLU A 12 9.39 -2.78 -5.39
CA GLU A 12 10.40 -3.83 -5.49
C GLU A 12 11.78 -3.33 -5.07
N SER A 13 12.03 -2.03 -5.19
CA SER A 13 13.29 -1.43 -4.72
C SER A 13 13.34 -1.28 -3.21
N GLY A 14 12.24 -1.51 -2.51
CA GLY A 14 12.19 -1.41 -1.06
C GLY A 14 11.69 -0.08 -0.54
N GLU A 15 11.26 0.82 -1.41
CA GLU A 15 10.73 2.12 -0.99
C GLU A 15 9.25 2.05 -0.64
N LEU A 16 8.86 2.82 0.36
CA LEU A 16 7.45 2.97 0.73
C LEU A 16 6.76 3.85 -0.30
N VAL A 17 5.59 3.45 -0.72
CA VAL A 17 4.75 4.24 -1.63
C VAL A 17 3.50 4.69 -0.86
N SER A 18 3.12 5.93 -1.02
CA SER A 18 1.93 6.47 -0.38
C SER A 18 1.12 7.31 -1.35
N PHE A 19 -0.19 7.28 -1.19
CA PHE A 19 -1.10 8.04 -2.05
C PHE A 19 -2.44 8.24 -1.37
N GLY A 20 -3.19 9.22 -1.86
CA GLY A 20 -4.57 9.44 -1.42
C GLY A 20 -5.54 8.66 -2.29
N PHE A 21 -6.57 8.11 -1.67
CA PHE A 21 -7.64 7.42 -2.38
C PHE A 21 -8.94 7.72 -1.66
N SER A 22 -9.92 8.27 -2.36
CA SER A 22 -11.12 8.79 -1.76
C SER A 22 -10.73 9.89 -0.76
N ASP A 23 -11.12 9.80 0.49
CA ASP A 23 -10.68 10.74 1.53
C ASP A 23 -9.67 10.09 2.51
N LYS A 24 -9.09 8.98 2.10
CA LYS A 24 -8.15 8.22 2.93
C LYS A 24 -6.73 8.34 2.42
N TYR A 25 -5.77 8.02 3.28
CA TYR A 25 -4.36 8.00 2.94
C TYR A 25 -3.84 6.58 3.05
N ILE A 26 -3.23 6.08 1.98
CA ILE A 26 -2.81 4.70 1.88
C ILE A 26 -1.30 4.62 1.75
N THR A 27 -0.68 3.67 2.45
CA THR A 27 0.74 3.37 2.30
C THR A 27 0.90 1.90 1.94
N VAL A 28 1.88 1.62 1.09
CA VAL A 28 2.26 0.26 0.73
C VAL A 28 3.78 0.16 0.79
N ASP A 29 4.29 -0.89 1.41
CA ASP A 29 5.72 -1.10 1.47
C ASP A 29 6.07 -2.58 1.41
N LYS A 30 7.33 -2.85 1.11
CA LYS A 30 7.84 -4.20 1.03
C LYS A 30 8.24 -4.67 2.42
N ARG A 31 7.82 -5.88 2.78
CA ARG A 31 8.16 -6.46 4.09
C ARG A 31 9.59 -6.97 4.09
N ALA A 32 10.18 -7.01 5.29
CA ALA A 32 11.55 -7.47 5.44
C ALA A 32 11.71 -8.96 5.13
N ASP A 33 10.69 -9.77 5.44
CA ASP A 33 10.74 -11.20 5.21
C ASP A 33 10.19 -11.60 3.84
N LYS A 34 8.88 -11.43 3.64
CA LYS A 34 8.25 -11.80 2.38
C LYS A 34 6.98 -11.01 2.16
N GLY A 35 6.78 -10.58 0.94
CA GLY A 35 5.53 -9.94 0.55
C GLY A 35 5.49 -8.45 0.79
N TYR A 36 4.29 -7.93 0.76
CA TYR A 36 4.02 -6.49 0.84
C TYR A 36 2.92 -6.24 1.87
N GLU A 37 2.95 -5.06 2.44
CA GLU A 37 1.97 -4.65 3.44
C GLU A 37 1.36 -3.32 3.03
N ALA A 38 0.03 -3.21 3.14
CA ALA A 38 -0.68 -1.97 2.92
C ALA A 38 -1.37 -1.54 4.20
N ASN A 39 -1.42 -0.24 4.43
CA ASN A 39 -2.14 0.34 5.57
C ASN A 39 -2.98 1.51 5.08
N ILE A 40 -4.16 1.66 5.67
CA ILE A 40 -5.09 2.73 5.33
C ILE A 40 -5.26 3.62 6.55
N TYR A 41 -4.98 4.91 6.38
CA TYR A 41 -5.11 5.91 7.45
C TYR A 41 -6.26 6.85 7.11
N ASP A 42 -6.86 7.43 8.14
CA ASP A 42 -7.93 8.39 7.94
C ASP A 42 -7.46 9.61 7.15
N CYS A 43 -6.22 10.05 7.42
CA CYS A 43 -5.61 11.15 6.69
C CYS A 43 -4.10 11.06 6.76
N LYS A 44 -3.41 11.86 5.95
CA LYS A 44 -1.94 11.90 5.92
C LYS A 44 -1.36 12.26 7.28
N LYS A 45 -2.01 13.13 8.01
CA LYS A 45 -1.56 13.56 9.34
C LYS A 45 -1.46 12.38 10.30
N ASP A 46 -2.42 11.45 10.25
CA ASP A 46 -2.41 10.27 11.10
C ASP A 46 -1.21 9.39 10.80
N PHE A 47 -0.85 9.26 9.52
CA PHE A 47 0.34 8.51 9.13
C PHE A 47 1.61 9.17 9.68
N ILE A 48 1.72 10.49 9.54
CA ILE A 48 2.90 11.24 9.99
C ILE A 48 3.04 11.17 11.51
N ASN A 49 1.93 11.18 12.25
CA ASN A 49 1.92 11.12 13.70
C ASN A 49 1.99 9.69 14.25
N GLU A 50 2.18 8.71 13.37
CA GLU A 50 2.28 7.30 13.75
C GLU A 50 1.05 6.77 14.48
N GLU A 51 -0.12 7.29 14.13
CA GLU A 51 -1.39 6.78 14.65
C GLU A 51 -1.68 5.41 14.07
N GLU A 52 -2.54 4.64 14.73
CA GLU A 52 -2.94 3.34 14.22
C GLU A 52 -3.70 3.48 12.90
N PRO A 53 -3.40 2.63 11.89
CA PRO A 53 -4.17 2.63 10.67
C PRO A 53 -5.60 2.13 10.92
N LEU A 54 -6.53 2.59 10.11
CA LEU A 54 -7.92 2.12 10.16
C LEU A 54 -8.03 0.66 9.76
N ASP A 55 -7.21 0.25 8.81
CA ASP A 55 -7.21 -1.11 8.28
C ASP A 55 -5.86 -1.39 7.66
N GLY A 56 -5.57 -2.65 7.43
CA GLY A 56 -4.32 -3.05 6.82
C GLY A 56 -4.41 -4.46 6.27
N GLY A 57 -3.46 -4.81 5.41
CA GLY A 57 -3.40 -6.12 4.82
C GLY A 57 -2.00 -6.49 4.41
N ILE A 58 -1.74 -7.79 4.35
CA ILE A 58 -0.47 -8.35 3.94
C ILE A 58 -0.72 -9.31 2.79
N TYR A 59 0.10 -9.21 1.76
CA TYR A 59 0.04 -10.13 0.63
C TYR A 59 1.41 -10.79 0.46
N GLU A 60 1.47 -12.09 0.70
CA GLU A 60 2.72 -12.84 0.69
C GLU A 60 3.12 -13.28 -0.72
N SER A 61 3.50 -12.33 -1.56
CA SER A 61 4.00 -12.59 -2.91
C SER A 61 5.23 -11.73 -3.14
N GLU A 62 6.15 -12.22 -3.95
CA GLU A 62 7.30 -11.43 -4.35
C GLU A 62 6.99 -10.53 -5.55
N ASN A 63 5.80 -10.66 -6.11
CA ASN A 63 5.37 -9.87 -7.25
C ASN A 63 4.60 -8.63 -6.77
N ALA A 64 5.24 -7.47 -6.86
CA ALA A 64 4.64 -6.22 -6.39
C ALA A 64 3.37 -5.85 -7.13
N LEU A 65 3.30 -6.15 -8.44
CA LEU A 65 2.11 -5.84 -9.22
C LEU A 65 0.91 -6.67 -8.77
N GLU A 66 1.12 -7.95 -8.46
CA GLU A 66 0.08 -8.79 -7.89
C GLU A 66 -0.40 -8.25 -6.55
N ALA A 67 0.55 -7.86 -5.69
CA ALA A 67 0.22 -7.30 -4.39
C ALA A 67 -0.60 -6.03 -4.51
N LEU A 68 -0.21 -5.13 -5.41
CA LEU A 68 -0.96 -3.90 -5.65
C LEU A 68 -2.38 -4.19 -6.14
N ASN A 69 -2.54 -5.11 -7.06
CA ASN A 69 -3.86 -5.48 -7.56
C ASN A 69 -4.72 -6.07 -6.44
N PHE A 70 -4.14 -6.91 -5.60
CA PHE A 70 -4.84 -7.47 -4.45
C PHE A 70 -5.31 -6.36 -3.50
N PHE A 71 -4.42 -5.44 -3.14
CA PHE A 71 -4.78 -4.36 -2.21
C PHE A 71 -5.84 -3.44 -2.79
N LEU A 72 -5.74 -3.12 -4.08
CA LEU A 72 -6.72 -2.24 -4.72
C LEU A 72 -8.11 -2.88 -4.76
N GLU A 73 -8.19 -4.17 -5.04
CA GLU A 73 -9.47 -4.86 -5.17
C GLU A 73 -10.08 -5.26 -3.83
N ASP A 74 -9.26 -5.77 -2.91
CA ASP A 74 -9.77 -6.43 -1.71
C ASP A 74 -9.63 -5.58 -0.44
N LEU A 75 -8.87 -4.50 -0.48
CA LEU A 75 -8.66 -3.66 0.68
C LEU A 75 -9.03 -2.20 0.42
N ILE A 76 -8.37 -1.59 -0.55
CA ILE A 76 -8.50 -0.14 -0.77
C ILE A 76 -9.87 0.20 -1.37
N TRP A 77 -10.36 -0.62 -2.30
CA TRP A 77 -11.61 -0.36 -3.00
C TRP A 77 -12.83 -0.28 -2.09
N VAL A 78 -12.78 -0.89 -0.91
CA VAL A 78 -13.90 -0.86 0.04
C VAL A 78 -14.03 0.49 0.75
N TYR A 79 -13.06 1.34 0.61
CA TYR A 79 -13.08 2.70 1.16
C TYR A 79 -13.35 3.72 0.06
#